data_f675f760971c35739e4edb0ec7e24499
#
_entry.id   f675f760971c35739e4edb0ec7e24499
#
_cell.length_a   1.000
_cell.length_b   1.000
_cell.length_c   1.000
_cell.angle_alpha   90.00
_cell.angle_beta   90.00
_cell.angle_gamma   90.00
#
_symmetry.space_group_name_H-M   'P 1'
#
loop_
_entity.id
_entity.type
_entity.pdbx_description
1 polymer ?
#
loop_
_entity_poly.entity_id
_entity_poly.type
_entity_poly.pdbx_seq_one_letter_code
_entity_poly.pdbx_strand_id
1 'polypeptide(L)'
;IEAAKSSPKIEVRTHGRVREAKKVVLSARIGGEVIWISPNLREGRFFKKDEPLLKIGIRQSKSNLKAPFNGVVQTKNVDLGQFVNPGAQLATLLGSDQAEIVIDLPMGRMGWLPQSNNSNDQGNQYHIPAIVSLTGINSAPKHKAIIKRHLLELTPRGMMVQLIAEVDDPFQMKNNSRSKNPQNSETINLTEKNKDKLEISVNRQVINIPLFLGAFVDVVIPGRQLENVVHIPAKALRDRDTVWIASQGEIQVRTVKIAHIDFDDVYLSGGIRIGEKIITSPVKGAANGMKVQLAGMKKKDGKSKLGKKFKGGKNREGIGKRRVKKQNSPESNSSRESL
;
A
#
# COMPACT_ATOMS: atom_id res chain seq x y z
N ILE A 1 19.78 3.82 -19.52
CA ILE A 1 19.15 5.03 -18.93
C ILE A 1 20.23 6.10 -18.82
N GLU A 2 19.89 7.33 -19.08
CA GLU A 2 20.80 8.48 -18.91
C GLU A 2 20.65 9.04 -17.49
N ALA A 3 21.77 9.32 -16.85
CA ALA A 3 21.83 9.88 -15.51
C ALA A 3 21.36 11.34 -15.51
N ALA A 4 20.26 11.64 -14.84
CA ALA A 4 19.72 12.97 -14.67
C ALA A 4 19.62 13.32 -13.18
N LYS A 5 19.88 14.58 -12.83
CA LYS A 5 19.64 15.07 -11.47
C LYS A 5 18.15 15.14 -11.19
N SER A 6 17.78 14.74 -10.00
CA SER A 6 16.42 14.85 -9.49
C SER A 6 16.44 15.24 -8.01
N SER A 7 15.33 15.75 -7.54
CA SER A 7 15.14 16.07 -6.12
C SER A 7 13.81 15.48 -5.66
N PRO A 8 13.70 14.14 -5.62
CA PRO A 8 12.47 13.46 -5.30
C PRO A 8 12.12 13.61 -3.82
N LYS A 9 10.82 13.57 -3.54
CA LYS A 9 10.29 13.43 -2.19
C LYS A 9 10.17 11.94 -1.90
N ILE A 10 10.86 11.48 -0.87
CA ILE A 10 10.80 10.07 -0.48
C ILE A 10 9.45 9.79 0.17
N GLU A 11 8.84 8.67 -0.18
CA GLU A 11 7.63 8.18 0.49
C GLU A 11 8.01 7.08 1.46
N VAL A 12 7.62 7.23 2.72
CA VAL A 12 7.76 6.16 3.70
C VAL A 12 6.50 5.33 3.68
N ARG A 13 6.59 4.13 3.11
CA ARG A 13 5.49 3.17 3.03
C ARG A 13 5.60 2.18 4.18
N THR A 14 4.51 2.02 4.91
CA THR A 14 4.42 1.12 6.05
C THR A 14 2.99 0.63 6.22
N HIS A 15 2.75 -0.18 7.25
CA HIS A 15 1.44 -0.73 7.56
C HIS A 15 1.01 -0.28 8.95
N GLY A 16 -0.28 -0.30 9.18
CA GLY A 16 -0.86 0.01 10.47
C GLY A 16 -2.12 -0.80 10.73
N ARG A 17 -2.64 -0.65 11.93
CA ARG A 17 -3.91 -1.24 12.34
C ARG A 17 -4.84 -0.18 12.89
N VAL A 18 -6.07 -0.18 12.42
CA VAL A 18 -7.12 0.74 12.87
C VAL A 18 -7.60 0.31 14.25
N ARG A 19 -7.64 1.25 15.20
CA ARG A 19 -8.23 1.05 16.51
C ARG A 19 -9.18 2.18 16.87
N GLU A 20 -9.97 1.96 17.87
CA GLU A 20 -10.84 2.99 18.43
C GLU A 20 -10.05 4.13 19.10
N ALA A 21 -10.40 5.38 18.82
CA ALA A 21 -9.86 6.54 19.52
C ALA A 21 -10.47 6.70 20.93
N LYS A 22 -11.72 6.23 21.10
CA LYS A 22 -12.45 6.29 22.36
C LYS A 22 -13.16 4.98 22.61
N LYS A 23 -12.99 4.44 23.81
CA LYS A 23 -13.68 3.24 24.29
C LYS A 23 -14.14 3.47 25.73
N VAL A 24 -15.40 3.19 25.99
CA VAL A 24 -15.99 3.30 27.33
C VAL A 24 -16.83 2.07 27.62
N VAL A 25 -16.64 1.50 28.80
CA VAL A 25 -17.53 0.49 29.36
C VAL A 25 -18.61 1.20 30.16
N LEU A 26 -19.83 1.12 29.68
CA LEU A 26 -21.00 1.66 30.39
C LEU A 26 -21.32 0.73 31.56
N SER A 27 -21.25 1.23 32.79
CA SER A 27 -21.50 0.45 33.98
C SER A 27 -22.67 1.04 34.80
N ALA A 28 -23.37 0.18 35.51
CA ALA A 28 -24.44 0.58 36.42
C ALA A 28 -23.86 1.38 37.61
N ARG A 29 -24.34 2.60 37.84
CA ARG A 29 -23.95 3.42 39.00
C ARG A 29 -24.72 3.07 40.27
N ILE A 30 -25.92 2.55 40.09
CA ILE A 30 -26.82 2.15 41.18
C ILE A 30 -27.34 0.74 40.86
N GLY A 31 -27.70 -0.02 41.90
CA GLY A 31 -28.42 -1.28 41.77
C GLY A 31 -29.88 -1.02 41.48
N GLY A 32 -30.50 -1.88 40.66
CA GLY A 32 -31.91 -1.78 40.34
C GLY A 32 -32.30 -2.60 39.12
N GLU A 33 -33.56 -2.55 38.78
CA GLU A 33 -34.09 -3.21 37.58
C GLU A 33 -33.94 -2.32 36.34
N VAL A 34 -33.59 -2.90 35.23
CA VAL A 34 -33.53 -2.22 33.92
C VAL A 34 -34.94 -2.04 33.39
N ILE A 35 -35.44 -0.82 33.49
CA ILE A 35 -36.84 -0.48 33.13
C ILE A 35 -36.98 0.02 31.69
N TRP A 36 -35.90 0.37 31.03
CA TRP A 36 -35.92 0.81 29.64
C TRP A 36 -34.55 0.70 28.98
N ILE A 37 -34.54 0.26 27.73
CA ILE A 37 -33.32 0.18 26.88
C ILE A 37 -33.63 0.89 25.56
N SER A 38 -32.70 1.72 25.08
CA SER A 38 -32.79 2.36 23.78
C SER A 38 -32.78 1.34 22.66
N PRO A 39 -33.60 1.49 21.60
CA PRO A 39 -33.51 0.69 20.38
C PRO A 39 -32.11 0.76 19.72
N ASN A 40 -31.34 1.82 19.98
CA ASN A 40 -29.99 2.01 19.49
C ASN A 40 -28.93 1.31 20.37
N LEU A 41 -29.26 0.83 21.56
CA LEU A 41 -28.36 0.04 22.39
C LEU A 41 -28.38 -1.43 21.93
N ARG A 42 -27.96 -1.67 20.70
CA ARG A 42 -27.77 -2.98 20.08
C ARG A 42 -26.41 -3.01 19.39
N GLU A 43 -25.77 -4.14 19.36
CA GLU A 43 -24.46 -4.34 18.72
C GLU A 43 -24.48 -3.87 17.27
N GLY A 44 -23.44 -3.09 16.88
CA GLY A 44 -23.33 -2.50 15.55
C GLY A 44 -24.22 -1.28 15.28
N ARG A 45 -25.10 -0.88 16.23
CA ARG A 45 -25.93 0.32 16.07
C ARG A 45 -25.17 1.57 16.52
N PHE A 46 -25.38 2.66 15.78
CA PHE A 46 -24.84 3.97 16.11
C PHE A 46 -25.78 4.73 17.05
N PHE A 47 -25.16 5.52 17.92
CA PHE A 47 -25.83 6.42 18.85
C PHE A 47 -25.17 7.80 18.84
N LYS A 48 -25.90 8.82 19.25
CA LYS A 48 -25.41 10.19 19.36
C LYS A 48 -24.98 10.50 20.79
N LYS A 49 -24.09 11.47 20.95
CA LYS A 49 -23.75 12.04 22.26
C LYS A 49 -25.02 12.50 22.99
N ASP A 50 -25.04 12.31 24.32
CA ASP A 50 -26.13 12.65 25.22
C ASP A 50 -27.45 11.89 24.98
N GLU A 51 -27.49 10.96 24.03
CA GLU A 51 -28.64 10.08 23.80
C GLU A 51 -28.85 9.17 25.00
N PRO A 52 -30.08 9.05 25.55
CA PRO A 52 -30.35 8.10 26.61
C PRO A 52 -30.25 6.68 26.06
N LEU A 53 -29.41 5.85 26.69
CA LEU A 53 -29.17 4.47 26.26
C LEU A 53 -29.89 3.45 27.15
N LEU A 54 -30.01 3.75 28.46
CA LEU A 54 -30.57 2.80 29.43
C LEU A 54 -31.11 3.54 30.64
N LYS A 55 -32.19 3.00 31.24
CA LYS A 55 -32.77 3.49 32.51
C LYS A 55 -32.83 2.35 33.51
N ILE A 56 -32.29 2.61 34.71
CA ILE A 56 -32.37 1.72 35.86
C ILE A 56 -33.35 2.35 36.88
N GLY A 57 -34.31 1.56 37.30
CA GLY A 57 -35.29 1.95 38.29
C GLY A 57 -35.03 1.31 39.64
N ILE A 58 -35.17 2.13 40.70
CA ILE A 58 -35.36 1.67 42.07
C ILE A 58 -36.67 2.27 42.57
N ARG A 59 -37.22 1.70 43.68
CA ARG A 59 -38.56 2.12 44.18
C ARG A 59 -38.75 3.66 44.36
N GLN A 60 -37.67 4.45 44.53
CA GLN A 60 -37.77 5.88 44.73
C GLN A 60 -36.86 6.74 43.84
N SER A 61 -36.00 6.15 42.99
CA SER A 61 -35.12 6.90 42.08
C SER A 61 -34.92 6.21 40.77
N LYS A 62 -34.62 7.02 39.72
CA LYS A 62 -34.34 6.53 38.36
C LYS A 62 -32.97 7.06 37.96
N SER A 63 -32.12 6.18 37.45
CA SER A 63 -30.84 6.56 36.84
C SER A 63 -30.93 6.44 35.32
N ASN A 64 -30.63 7.55 34.63
CA ASN A 64 -30.55 7.59 33.18
C ASN A 64 -29.09 7.56 32.75
N LEU A 65 -28.69 6.49 32.06
CA LEU A 65 -27.36 6.39 31.47
C LEU A 65 -27.41 6.91 30.04
N LYS A 66 -26.60 7.93 29.76
CA LYS A 66 -26.50 8.59 28.46
C LYS A 66 -25.17 8.26 27.78
N ALA A 67 -25.16 8.35 26.45
CA ALA A 67 -23.98 8.20 25.66
C ALA A 67 -22.99 9.37 25.92
N PRO A 68 -21.71 9.10 26.25
CA PRO A 68 -20.74 10.17 26.53
C PRO A 68 -20.19 10.85 25.28
N PHE A 69 -20.32 10.23 24.10
CA PHE A 69 -19.87 10.70 22.79
C PHE A 69 -20.70 10.08 21.67
N ASN A 70 -20.46 10.47 20.42
CA ASN A 70 -21.04 9.79 19.26
C ASN A 70 -20.29 8.47 19.02
N GLY A 71 -21.02 7.39 18.82
CA GLY A 71 -20.35 6.10 18.75
C GLY A 71 -21.20 4.97 18.21
N VAL A 72 -20.63 3.78 18.29
CA VAL A 72 -21.23 2.50 17.96
C VAL A 72 -21.18 1.57 19.16
N VAL A 73 -22.21 0.76 19.35
CA VAL A 73 -22.24 -0.25 20.40
C VAL A 73 -21.40 -1.44 19.96
N GLN A 74 -20.38 -1.78 20.73
CA GLN A 74 -19.56 -2.99 20.50
C GLN A 74 -20.23 -4.22 21.08
N THR A 75 -20.62 -4.16 22.36
CA THR A 75 -21.30 -5.26 23.06
C THR A 75 -22.43 -4.71 23.93
N LYS A 76 -23.48 -5.52 24.09
CA LYS A 76 -24.58 -5.26 25.03
C LYS A 76 -24.69 -6.45 25.97
N ASN A 77 -24.54 -6.23 27.29
CA ASN A 77 -24.50 -7.28 28.31
C ASN A 77 -25.67 -7.16 29.31
N VAL A 78 -26.79 -6.60 28.90
CA VAL A 78 -27.91 -6.34 29.78
C VAL A 78 -29.24 -6.45 29.02
N ASP A 79 -30.25 -7.00 29.65
CA ASP A 79 -31.61 -7.11 29.10
C ASP A 79 -32.66 -6.35 29.91
N LEU A 80 -33.79 -6.05 29.25
CA LEU A 80 -34.91 -5.37 29.88
C LEU A 80 -35.50 -6.27 30.99
N GLY A 81 -35.81 -5.69 32.15
CA GLY A 81 -36.29 -6.42 33.32
C GLY A 81 -35.17 -7.08 34.15
N GLN A 82 -33.93 -7.06 33.68
CA GLN A 82 -32.81 -7.65 34.42
C GLN A 82 -32.46 -6.78 35.64
N PHE A 83 -32.23 -7.39 36.81
CA PHE A 83 -31.67 -6.70 37.96
C PHE A 83 -30.16 -6.61 37.86
N VAL A 84 -29.60 -5.42 38.04
CA VAL A 84 -28.17 -5.14 37.98
C VAL A 84 -27.66 -4.58 39.29
N ASN A 85 -26.44 -4.93 39.67
CA ASN A 85 -25.74 -4.39 40.83
C ASN A 85 -24.87 -3.19 40.44
N PRO A 86 -24.51 -2.30 41.40
CA PRO A 86 -23.55 -1.23 41.17
C PRO A 86 -22.22 -1.81 40.62
N GLY A 87 -21.66 -1.22 39.55
CA GLY A 87 -20.44 -1.70 38.90
C GLY A 87 -20.67 -2.74 37.81
N ALA A 88 -21.88 -3.30 37.66
CA ALA A 88 -22.17 -4.25 36.57
C ALA A 88 -21.93 -3.59 35.19
N GLN A 89 -21.19 -4.30 34.34
CA GLN A 89 -20.91 -3.86 32.96
C GLN A 89 -22.15 -4.09 32.07
N LEU A 90 -22.68 -3.01 31.51
CA LEU A 90 -23.93 -3.03 30.77
C LEU A 90 -23.72 -3.06 29.25
N ALA A 91 -22.74 -2.29 28.76
CA ALA A 91 -22.39 -2.22 27.36
C ALA A 91 -20.97 -1.70 27.17
N THR A 92 -20.35 -2.01 26.03
CA THR A 92 -19.11 -1.38 25.57
C THR A 92 -19.42 -0.48 24.39
N LEU A 93 -18.98 0.78 24.52
CA LEU A 93 -19.22 1.83 23.54
C LEU A 93 -17.92 2.26 22.91
N LEU A 94 -17.87 2.35 21.57
CA LEU A 94 -16.74 2.81 20.79
C LEU A 94 -17.06 4.14 20.11
N GLY A 95 -16.09 5.06 20.08
CA GLY A 95 -16.26 6.35 19.38
C GLY A 95 -16.31 6.19 17.87
N SER A 96 -17.16 6.98 17.20
CA SER A 96 -17.32 6.97 15.75
C SER A 96 -16.77 8.21 15.05
N ASP A 97 -16.50 9.29 15.76
CA ASP A 97 -16.04 10.55 15.18
C ASP A 97 -14.62 10.48 14.65
N GLN A 98 -13.77 9.70 15.33
CA GLN A 98 -12.35 9.53 15.03
C GLN A 98 -11.91 8.09 15.27
N ALA A 99 -10.95 7.64 14.47
CA ALA A 99 -10.20 6.41 14.71
C ALA A 99 -8.71 6.72 14.81
N GLU A 100 -8.00 5.92 15.58
CA GLU A 100 -6.55 5.93 15.64
C GLU A 100 -6.00 4.79 14.76
N ILE A 101 -4.85 5.06 14.14
CA ILE A 101 -4.10 4.04 13.42
C ILE A 101 -2.75 3.89 14.13
N VAL A 102 -2.52 2.69 14.63
CA VAL A 102 -1.21 2.31 15.17
C VAL A 102 -0.36 1.87 14.00
N ILE A 103 0.69 2.63 13.73
CA ILE A 103 1.60 2.42 12.60
C ILE A 103 2.91 1.88 13.15
N ASP A 104 3.32 0.69 12.71
CA ASP A 104 4.61 0.11 13.07
C ASP A 104 5.67 0.55 12.06
N LEU A 105 6.65 1.34 12.51
CA LEU A 105 7.71 1.87 11.68
C LEU A 105 9.07 1.34 12.14
N PRO A 106 9.84 0.66 11.27
CA PRO A 106 11.22 0.27 11.58
C PRO A 106 12.05 1.50 11.97
N MET A 107 12.84 1.38 13.04
CA MET A 107 13.61 2.51 13.60
C MET A 107 14.52 3.18 12.55
N GLY A 108 15.11 2.40 11.64
CA GLY A 108 15.94 2.94 10.55
C GLY A 108 15.19 3.84 9.56
N ARG A 109 13.85 3.77 9.52
CA ARG A 109 13.02 4.64 8.67
C ARG A 109 12.58 5.94 9.36
N MET A 110 12.74 6.06 10.68
CA MET A 110 12.42 7.28 11.42
C MET A 110 13.15 8.51 10.88
N GLY A 111 14.41 8.36 10.48
CA GLY A 111 15.23 9.43 9.90
C GLY A 111 14.67 10.02 8.61
N TRP A 112 13.75 9.33 7.93
CA TRP A 112 13.12 9.78 6.69
C TRP A 112 11.83 10.56 6.90
N LEU A 113 11.28 10.57 8.11
CA LEU A 113 10.11 11.39 8.42
C LEU A 113 10.46 12.89 8.33
N PRO A 114 9.51 13.74 7.93
CA PRO A 114 9.67 15.18 7.98
C PRO A 114 9.99 15.59 9.42
N GLN A 115 10.92 16.52 9.61
CA GLN A 115 11.12 17.13 10.91
C GLN A 115 9.95 18.07 11.19
N SER A 116 9.38 17.97 12.40
CA SER A 116 8.42 18.98 12.87
C SER A 116 9.17 20.30 13.06
N ASN A 117 8.81 21.31 12.27
CA ASN A 117 9.42 22.64 12.36
C ASN A 117 8.84 23.46 13.54
N ASN A 118 7.96 22.88 14.33
CA ASN A 118 7.36 23.56 15.47
C ASN A 118 8.28 23.43 16.68
N SER A 119 9.03 24.46 16.95
CA SER A 119 9.88 24.60 18.14
C SER A 119 9.13 24.54 19.49
N ASN A 120 7.79 24.49 19.47
CA ASN A 120 6.93 24.34 20.63
C ASN A 120 6.46 22.90 20.89
N ASP A 121 6.81 21.95 20.03
CA ASP A 121 6.45 20.55 20.22
C ASP A 121 7.34 19.95 21.31
N GLN A 122 6.75 19.72 22.48
CA GLN A 122 7.37 18.96 23.56
C GLN A 122 7.64 17.53 23.08
N GLY A 123 8.76 17.35 22.38
CA GLY A 123 9.47 16.09 22.08
C GLY A 123 8.72 14.87 21.49
N ASN A 124 7.41 14.82 21.58
CA ASN A 124 6.60 13.63 21.23
C ASN A 124 5.37 13.93 20.35
N GLN A 125 5.17 15.19 19.95
CA GLN A 125 4.03 15.59 19.12
C GLN A 125 4.48 15.87 17.69
N TYR A 126 3.73 15.35 16.74
CA TYR A 126 3.93 15.55 15.31
C TYR A 126 2.67 16.14 14.68
N HIS A 127 2.81 16.70 13.53
CA HIS A 127 1.70 17.05 12.65
C HIS A 127 2.03 16.64 11.22
N ILE A 128 2.28 15.33 11.02
CA ILE A 128 2.73 14.80 9.75
C ILE A 128 1.52 14.23 9.01
N PRO A 129 1.16 14.76 7.82
CA PRO A 129 0.09 14.19 7.03
C PRO A 129 0.46 12.79 6.53
N ALA A 130 -0.51 11.91 6.47
CA ALA A 130 -0.38 10.57 5.92
C ALA A 130 -1.62 10.21 5.10
N ILE A 131 -1.44 9.30 4.16
CA ILE A 131 -2.54 8.72 3.39
C ILE A 131 -2.68 7.27 3.80
N VAL A 132 -3.91 6.87 4.07
CA VAL A 132 -4.26 5.54 4.56
C VAL A 132 -5.26 4.88 3.64
N SER A 133 -5.06 3.61 3.33
CA SER A 133 -5.98 2.78 2.54
C SER A 133 -6.06 1.37 3.10
N LEU A 134 -7.19 0.70 2.94
CA LEU A 134 -7.35 -0.69 3.38
C LEU A 134 -6.41 -1.60 2.60
N THR A 135 -5.67 -2.45 3.31
CA THR A 135 -4.74 -3.40 2.71
C THR A 135 -5.49 -4.47 1.91
N GLY A 136 -4.96 -4.83 0.74
CA GLY A 136 -5.50 -5.91 -0.10
C GLY A 136 -6.67 -5.50 -1.01
N ILE A 137 -7.08 -4.24 -1.01
CA ILE A 137 -8.14 -3.73 -1.89
C ILE A 137 -7.54 -2.73 -2.87
N ASN A 138 -7.34 -3.13 -4.12
CA ASN A 138 -6.66 -2.33 -5.15
C ASN A 138 -7.32 -0.96 -5.46
N SER A 139 -8.59 -0.80 -5.15
CA SER A 139 -9.35 0.45 -5.35
C SER A 139 -9.93 0.98 -4.04
N ALA A 140 -9.29 0.67 -2.90
CA ALA A 140 -9.74 1.18 -1.61
C ALA A 140 -9.74 2.72 -1.59
N PRO A 141 -10.74 3.35 -0.99
CA PRO A 141 -10.75 4.78 -0.78
C PRO A 141 -9.55 5.20 0.06
N LYS A 142 -8.93 6.32 -0.30
CA LYS A 142 -7.82 6.90 0.44
C LYS A 142 -8.34 7.84 1.50
N HIS A 143 -7.97 7.60 2.74
CA HIS A 143 -8.31 8.43 3.89
C HIS A 143 -7.13 9.31 4.26
N LYS A 144 -7.41 10.57 4.59
CA LYS A 144 -6.38 11.47 5.13
C LYS A 144 -6.22 11.19 6.61
N ALA A 145 -5.00 11.03 7.05
CA ALA A 145 -4.62 10.84 8.43
C ALA A 145 -3.56 11.88 8.84
N ILE A 146 -3.47 12.17 10.12
CA ILE A 146 -2.44 13.03 10.68
C ILE A 146 -1.74 12.27 11.78
N ILE A 147 -0.44 12.04 11.63
CA ILE A 147 0.39 11.46 12.70
C ILE A 147 0.56 12.52 13.78
N LYS A 148 0.09 12.20 14.99
CA LYS A 148 0.07 13.11 16.13
C LYS A 148 1.19 12.85 17.12
N ARG A 149 1.55 11.60 17.34
CA ARG A 149 2.50 11.19 18.36
C ARG A 149 3.15 9.85 18.04
N HIS A 150 4.23 9.56 18.73
CA HIS A 150 4.78 8.20 18.81
C HIS A 150 4.68 7.67 20.23
N LEU A 151 4.63 6.37 20.37
CA LEU A 151 4.78 5.72 21.67
C LEU A 151 6.28 5.62 21.98
N LEU A 152 6.63 5.87 23.25
CA LEU A 152 8.02 5.83 23.71
C LEU A 152 8.54 4.39 23.92
N GLU A 153 7.72 3.40 23.61
CA GLU A 153 8.04 2.00 23.74
C GLU A 153 8.29 1.38 22.35
N LEU A 154 9.37 0.61 22.24
CA LEU A 154 9.64 -0.19 21.06
C LEU A 154 8.94 -1.54 21.17
N THR A 155 8.39 -2.02 20.06
CA THR A 155 7.82 -3.37 20.03
C THR A 155 8.92 -4.40 20.25
N PRO A 156 8.75 -5.41 21.13
CA PRO A 156 9.78 -6.42 21.39
C PRO A 156 10.16 -7.22 20.13
N ARG A 157 9.23 -7.38 19.19
CA ARG A 157 9.47 -8.03 17.91
C ARG A 157 9.76 -6.99 16.85
N GLY A 158 11.03 -6.93 16.37
CA GLY A 158 11.43 -6.11 15.24
C GLY A 158 11.90 -4.70 15.55
N MET A 159 11.99 -4.29 16.82
CA MET A 159 12.46 -2.95 17.25
C MET A 159 11.77 -1.83 16.45
N MET A 160 10.44 -1.87 16.38
CA MET A 160 9.64 -0.88 15.64
C MET A 160 9.14 0.21 16.57
N VAL A 161 9.20 1.43 16.11
CA VAL A 161 8.56 2.59 16.75
C VAL A 161 7.09 2.60 16.35
N GLN A 162 6.20 2.77 17.32
CA GLN A 162 4.78 2.90 17.04
C GLN A 162 4.39 4.37 16.92
N LEU A 163 3.90 4.75 15.73
CA LEU A 163 3.32 6.06 15.47
C LEU A 163 1.81 5.97 15.59
N ILE A 164 1.18 7.01 16.11
CA ILE A 164 -0.27 7.12 16.21
C ILE A 164 -0.74 8.20 15.25
N ALA A 165 -1.50 7.78 14.24
CA ALA A 165 -2.19 8.68 13.34
C ALA A 165 -3.70 8.71 13.66
N GLU A 166 -4.30 9.88 13.49
CA GLU A 166 -5.73 10.10 13.66
C GLU A 166 -6.39 10.28 12.30
N VAL A 167 -7.55 9.63 12.14
CA VAL A 167 -8.43 9.77 10.98
C VAL A 167 -9.77 10.28 11.46
N ASP A 168 -10.22 11.39 10.90
CA ASP A 168 -11.55 11.93 11.15
C ASP A 168 -12.59 11.21 10.27
N ASP A 169 -13.79 10.98 10.85
CA ASP A 169 -14.94 10.34 10.18
C ASP A 169 -14.58 9.01 9.47
N PRO A 170 -13.98 8.03 10.21
CA PRO A 170 -13.50 6.77 9.62
C PRO A 170 -14.62 5.95 8.98
N PHE A 171 -15.85 6.11 9.44
CA PHE A 171 -17.04 5.43 8.93
C PHE A 171 -17.78 6.23 7.85
N GLN A 172 -17.27 7.42 7.48
CA GLN A 172 -17.81 8.32 6.43
C GLN A 172 -19.28 8.68 6.63
N MET A 173 -19.69 8.83 7.89
CA MET A 173 -21.08 9.13 8.25
C MET A 173 -21.49 10.53 7.84
N LYS A 174 -20.55 11.49 7.81
CA LYS A 174 -20.82 12.90 7.42
C LYS A 174 -21.12 13.04 5.92
N ASN A 175 -20.53 12.20 5.08
CA ASN A 175 -20.70 12.23 3.63
C ASN A 175 -22.05 11.61 3.18
N ASN A 176 -22.54 10.60 3.89
CA ASN A 176 -23.82 9.98 3.58
C ASN A 176 -25.02 10.91 3.85
N SER A 177 -24.85 11.94 4.68
CA SER A 177 -25.90 12.94 4.94
C SER A 177 -26.06 13.97 3.81
N ARG A 178 -25.06 14.14 2.95
CA ARG A 178 -25.09 15.07 1.81
C ARG A 178 -25.58 14.45 0.49
N SER A 179 -25.61 13.13 0.41
CA SER A 179 -26.05 12.40 -0.80
C SER A 179 -27.58 12.17 -0.86
N LYS A 180 -28.38 12.95 -0.15
CA LYS A 180 -29.84 12.94 -0.27
C LYS A 180 -30.37 13.88 -1.37
N ASN A 181 -29.61 14.08 -2.45
CA ASN A 181 -30.17 14.68 -3.65
C ASN A 181 -30.47 13.55 -4.65
N PRO A 182 -31.75 13.16 -4.84
CA PRO A 182 -32.10 12.01 -5.69
C PRO A 182 -32.08 12.36 -7.19
N GLN A 183 -31.33 13.38 -7.61
CA GLN A 183 -31.36 13.84 -9.01
C GLN A 183 -30.25 13.29 -9.90
N ASN A 184 -29.41 12.35 -9.43
CA ASN A 184 -28.44 11.64 -10.28
C ASN A 184 -28.59 10.11 -10.19
N SER A 185 -29.81 9.62 -10.10
CA SER A 185 -30.12 8.27 -10.55
C SER A 185 -30.41 8.34 -12.06
N GLU A 186 -29.39 8.37 -12.88
CA GLU A 186 -29.58 8.10 -14.30
C GLU A 186 -30.09 6.66 -14.43
N THR A 187 -31.37 6.59 -14.65
CA THR A 187 -32.09 5.42 -15.10
C THR A 187 -31.40 4.89 -16.35
N ILE A 188 -30.95 3.62 -16.30
CA ILE A 188 -30.44 2.92 -17.45
C ILE A 188 -31.61 2.76 -18.44
N ASN A 189 -31.73 3.69 -19.37
CA ASN A 189 -32.59 3.49 -20.53
C ASN A 189 -31.84 2.57 -21.49
N LEU A 190 -32.22 1.30 -21.48
CA LEU A 190 -31.88 0.35 -22.53
C LEU A 190 -32.57 0.77 -23.82
N THR A 191 -31.92 1.60 -24.60
CA THR A 191 -32.35 1.84 -25.98
C THR A 191 -31.64 0.81 -26.87
N GLU A 192 -32.38 -0.22 -27.24
CA GLU A 192 -31.98 -1.13 -28.32
C GLU A 192 -31.80 -0.35 -29.62
N LYS A 193 -30.57 -0.02 -29.99
CA LYS A 193 -30.14 0.16 -31.40
C LYS A 193 -28.62 0.06 -31.49
N ASN A 194 -28.21 -0.94 -32.27
CA ASN A 194 -26.88 -1.28 -32.77
C ASN A 194 -26.18 -2.46 -32.07
N LYS A 195 -26.46 -3.63 -32.64
CA LYS A 195 -25.60 -4.81 -32.62
C LYS A 195 -24.27 -4.43 -33.28
N ASP A 196 -23.18 -4.36 -32.48
CA ASP A 196 -21.78 -4.60 -32.89
C ASP A 196 -20.72 -3.79 -32.15
N LYS A 197 -21.02 -3.27 -30.95
CA LYS A 197 -19.97 -2.86 -29.99
C LYS A 197 -20.53 -2.85 -28.58
N LEU A 198 -20.33 -3.93 -27.87
CA LEU A 198 -20.49 -3.93 -26.40
C LEU A 198 -19.29 -3.20 -25.79
N GLU A 199 -19.36 -1.89 -25.73
CA GLU A 199 -18.53 -1.13 -24.82
C GLU A 199 -19.19 -1.24 -23.44
N ILE A 200 -18.69 -2.18 -22.64
CA ILE A 200 -19.02 -2.23 -21.21
C ILE A 200 -18.35 -1.02 -20.56
N SER A 201 -19.07 0.09 -20.52
CA SER A 201 -18.71 1.20 -19.64
C SER A 201 -18.92 0.72 -18.20
N VAL A 202 -17.88 0.14 -17.61
CA VAL A 202 -17.85 -0.17 -16.18
C VAL A 202 -17.88 1.18 -15.47
N ASN A 203 -19.08 1.62 -15.11
CA ASN A 203 -19.26 2.73 -14.21
C ASN A 203 -18.60 2.31 -12.88
N ARG A 204 -17.36 2.73 -12.65
CA ARG A 204 -16.63 2.52 -11.40
C ARG A 204 -17.33 3.36 -10.33
N GLN A 205 -18.42 2.84 -9.79
CA GLN A 205 -18.91 3.33 -8.51
C GLN A 205 -17.76 3.17 -7.54
N VAL A 206 -17.23 4.27 -7.07
CA VAL A 206 -16.27 4.28 -5.97
C VAL A 206 -17.02 3.70 -4.77
N ILE A 207 -16.78 2.43 -4.50
CA ILE A 207 -17.36 1.76 -3.34
C ILE A 207 -16.76 2.48 -2.13
N ASN A 208 -17.60 3.22 -1.44
CA ASN A 208 -17.22 3.97 -0.25
C ASN A 208 -17.09 2.98 0.92
N ILE A 209 -15.93 2.33 1.05
CA ILE A 209 -15.66 1.34 2.10
C ILE A 209 -15.16 2.09 3.33
N PRO A 210 -15.83 1.99 4.49
CA PRO A 210 -15.37 2.61 5.72
C PRO A 210 -14.12 1.91 6.27
N LEU A 211 -13.36 2.61 7.09
CA LEU A 211 -12.26 2.03 7.84
C LEU A 211 -12.81 1.24 9.02
N PHE A 212 -12.85 -0.09 8.91
CA PHE A 212 -13.29 -0.95 9.99
C PHE A 212 -12.27 -0.98 11.13
N LEU A 213 -12.76 -0.95 12.37
CA LEU A 213 -11.91 -1.15 13.54
C LEU A 213 -11.28 -2.55 13.50
N GLY A 214 -9.98 -2.62 13.78
CA GLY A 214 -9.20 -3.85 13.69
C GLY A 214 -8.63 -4.16 12.30
N ALA A 215 -9.03 -3.43 11.26
CA ALA A 215 -8.52 -3.63 9.91
C ALA A 215 -7.04 -3.26 9.79
N PHE A 216 -6.34 -3.95 8.90
CA PHE A 216 -5.00 -3.58 8.45
C PHE A 216 -5.08 -2.56 7.33
N VAL A 217 -4.18 -1.59 7.37
CA VAL A 217 -4.11 -0.49 6.43
C VAL A 217 -2.70 -0.27 5.92
N ASP A 218 -2.60 0.11 4.67
CA ASP A 218 -1.38 0.62 4.06
C ASP A 218 -1.28 2.12 4.34
N VAL A 219 -0.13 2.55 4.80
CA VAL A 219 0.12 3.94 5.19
C VAL A 219 1.26 4.49 4.36
N VAL A 220 1.00 5.61 3.70
CA VAL A 220 2.00 6.36 2.92
C VAL A 220 2.22 7.70 3.61
N ILE A 221 3.45 7.92 4.07
CA ILE A 221 3.87 9.13 4.75
C ILE A 221 4.82 9.89 3.83
N PRO A 222 4.52 11.14 3.43
CA PRO A 222 5.46 11.97 2.69
C PRO A 222 6.70 12.22 3.55
N GLY A 223 7.84 11.74 3.10
CA GLY A 223 9.11 11.87 3.80
C GLY A 223 9.91 13.10 3.37
N ARG A 224 11.22 13.08 3.69
CA ARG A 224 12.16 14.15 3.33
C ARG A 224 12.39 14.20 1.82
N GLN A 225 12.68 15.39 1.33
CA GLN A 225 13.15 15.59 -0.03
C GLN A 225 14.66 15.32 -0.09
N LEU A 226 15.07 14.50 -1.07
CA LEU A 226 16.46 14.33 -1.41
C LEU A 226 16.86 15.44 -2.40
N GLU A 227 18.01 16.03 -2.19
CA GLU A 227 18.52 17.06 -3.08
C GLU A 227 19.69 16.55 -3.92
N ASN A 228 19.71 16.93 -5.19
CA ASN A 228 20.84 16.66 -6.10
C ASN A 228 21.21 15.17 -6.22
N VAL A 229 20.24 14.26 -6.24
CA VAL A 229 20.47 12.83 -6.41
C VAL A 229 20.22 12.38 -7.85
N VAL A 230 20.85 11.26 -8.23
CA VAL A 230 20.57 10.59 -9.50
C VAL A 230 19.66 9.39 -9.22
N HIS A 231 18.51 9.37 -9.86
CA HIS A 231 17.55 8.27 -9.78
C HIS A 231 17.90 7.17 -10.78
N ILE A 232 17.99 5.94 -10.31
CA ILE A 232 18.17 4.74 -11.13
C ILE A 232 17.19 3.65 -10.68
N PRO A 233 16.70 2.79 -11.58
CA PRO A 233 15.92 1.63 -11.17
C PRO A 233 16.81 0.63 -10.42
N ALA A 234 16.26 -0.06 -9.42
CA ALA A 234 17.00 -1.01 -8.57
C ALA A 234 17.74 -2.09 -9.39
N LYS A 235 17.18 -2.49 -10.54
CA LYS A 235 17.83 -3.43 -11.48
C LYS A 235 19.13 -2.92 -12.11
N ALA A 236 19.44 -1.63 -12.00
CA ALA A 236 20.72 -1.08 -12.47
C ALA A 236 21.83 -1.16 -11.42
N LEU A 237 21.48 -1.33 -10.15
CA LEU A 237 22.42 -1.53 -9.06
C LEU A 237 22.97 -2.97 -9.11
N ARG A 238 24.28 -3.13 -8.94
CA ARG A 238 25.00 -4.40 -8.92
C ARG A 238 25.81 -4.50 -7.64
N ASP A 239 26.05 -5.71 -7.16
CA ASP A 239 26.97 -6.00 -6.06
C ASP A 239 26.89 -5.02 -4.87
N ARG A 240 25.67 -4.67 -4.46
CA ARG A 240 25.34 -3.75 -3.37
C ARG A 240 25.56 -2.26 -3.66
N ASP A 241 26.66 -1.85 -4.31
CA ASP A 241 27.05 -0.43 -4.45
C ASP A 241 27.72 -0.11 -5.79
N THR A 242 27.62 -0.98 -6.78
CA THR A 242 28.22 -0.76 -8.10
C THR A 242 27.16 -0.57 -9.19
N VAL A 243 27.53 0.17 -10.21
CA VAL A 243 26.74 0.34 -11.44
C VAL A 243 27.63 0.17 -12.67
N TRP A 244 27.02 -0.23 -13.77
CA TRP A 244 27.70 -0.33 -15.04
C TRP A 244 27.38 0.87 -15.90
N ILE A 245 28.41 1.60 -16.32
CA ILE A 245 28.31 2.78 -17.17
C ILE A 245 28.80 2.41 -18.56
N ALA A 246 28.05 2.77 -19.59
CA ALA A 246 28.47 2.64 -20.96
C ALA A 246 29.23 3.90 -21.36
N SER A 247 30.56 3.80 -21.46
CA SER A 247 31.44 4.88 -21.87
C SER A 247 32.26 4.44 -23.09
N GLN A 248 32.24 5.21 -24.17
CA GLN A 248 32.99 4.94 -25.41
C GLN A 248 32.79 3.53 -26.00
N GLY A 249 31.63 2.90 -25.77
CA GLY A 249 31.34 1.56 -26.25
C GLY A 249 31.84 0.41 -25.35
N GLU A 250 32.33 0.73 -24.17
CA GLU A 250 32.82 -0.22 -23.17
C GLU A 250 32.09 -0.08 -21.84
N ILE A 251 32.03 -1.18 -21.06
CA ILE A 251 31.52 -1.17 -19.70
C ILE A 251 32.56 -0.62 -18.75
N GLN A 252 32.20 0.37 -17.99
CA GLN A 252 32.92 0.80 -16.80
C GLN A 252 32.14 0.42 -15.56
N VAL A 253 32.72 -0.43 -14.72
CA VAL A 253 32.21 -0.76 -13.39
C VAL A 253 32.61 0.36 -12.44
N ARG A 254 31.64 0.98 -11.77
CA ARG A 254 31.91 2.10 -10.87
C ARG A 254 31.13 1.95 -9.58
N THR A 255 31.83 2.18 -8.46
CA THR A 255 31.22 2.25 -7.13
C THR A 255 30.49 3.57 -6.96
N VAL A 256 29.29 3.51 -6.39
CA VAL A 256 28.39 4.66 -6.19
C VAL A 256 28.07 4.85 -4.71
N LYS A 257 27.73 6.10 -4.36
CA LYS A 257 27.26 6.43 -3.02
C LYS A 257 25.72 6.44 -3.04
N ILE A 258 25.11 5.53 -2.28
CA ILE A 258 23.67 5.40 -2.19
C ILE A 258 23.15 6.36 -1.12
N ALA A 259 22.19 7.20 -1.51
CA ALA A 259 21.46 8.07 -0.58
C ALA A 259 20.23 7.37 -0.01
N HIS A 260 19.50 6.63 -0.86
CA HIS A 260 18.30 5.89 -0.45
C HIS A 260 18.01 4.74 -1.41
N ILE A 261 17.45 3.67 -0.87
CA ILE A 261 16.94 2.52 -1.64
C ILE A 261 15.46 2.36 -1.31
N ASP A 262 14.62 2.40 -2.34
CA ASP A 262 13.23 1.97 -2.27
C ASP A 262 13.06 0.66 -3.04
N PHE A 263 11.85 0.06 -3.07
CA PHE A 263 11.62 -1.26 -3.67
C PHE A 263 12.14 -1.38 -5.11
N ASP A 264 11.78 -0.43 -5.97
CA ASP A 264 12.10 -0.45 -7.38
C ASP A 264 13.13 0.62 -7.80
N ASP A 265 13.48 1.52 -6.88
CA ASP A 265 14.25 2.73 -7.16
C ASP A 265 15.43 2.89 -6.21
N VAL A 266 16.55 3.35 -6.76
CA VAL A 266 17.75 3.69 -6.00
C VAL A 266 18.14 5.12 -6.29
N TYR A 267 18.42 5.87 -5.24
CA TYR A 267 18.83 7.26 -5.30
C TYR A 267 20.29 7.38 -4.91
N LEU A 268 21.10 7.92 -5.83
CA LEU A 268 22.53 8.01 -5.67
C LEU A 268 22.94 9.45 -5.36
N SER A 269 23.73 9.64 -4.31
CA SER A 269 24.29 10.93 -3.93
C SER A 269 25.64 11.24 -4.59
N GLY A 270 26.26 10.24 -5.23
CA GLY A 270 27.55 10.42 -5.90
C GLY A 270 28.03 9.17 -6.63
N GLY A 271 29.14 9.33 -7.36
CA GLY A 271 29.76 8.26 -8.15
C GLY A 271 29.36 8.27 -9.63
N ILE A 272 28.35 9.04 -10.04
CA ILE A 272 27.89 9.17 -11.43
C ILE A 272 27.90 10.63 -11.84
N ARG A 273 28.26 10.91 -13.08
CA ARG A 273 28.17 12.24 -13.70
C ARG A 273 26.86 12.35 -14.48
N ILE A 274 26.33 13.56 -14.54
CA ILE A 274 25.13 13.84 -15.34
C ILE A 274 25.40 13.55 -16.81
N GLY A 275 24.46 12.93 -17.50
CA GLY A 275 24.57 12.54 -18.91
C GLY A 275 25.26 11.19 -19.13
N GLU A 276 25.84 10.56 -18.10
CA GLU A 276 26.40 9.20 -18.23
C GLU A 276 25.28 8.19 -18.47
N LYS A 277 25.56 7.20 -19.33
CA LYS A 277 24.60 6.15 -19.69
C LYS A 277 24.77 4.93 -18.81
N ILE A 278 23.78 4.65 -17.99
CA ILE A 278 23.74 3.53 -17.06
C ILE A 278 23.11 2.30 -17.73
N ILE A 279 23.73 1.15 -17.61
CA ILE A 279 23.28 -0.12 -18.17
C ILE A 279 22.31 -0.78 -17.18
N THR A 280 21.08 -0.98 -17.60
CA THR A 280 20.03 -1.64 -16.80
C THR A 280 19.82 -3.10 -17.17
N SER A 281 20.23 -3.51 -18.38
CA SER A 281 20.10 -4.88 -18.85
C SER A 281 21.11 -5.81 -18.15
N PRO A 282 20.73 -7.06 -17.83
CA PRO A 282 21.67 -8.03 -17.32
C PRO A 282 22.63 -8.45 -18.46
N VAL A 283 23.94 -8.34 -18.21
CA VAL A 283 24.99 -8.79 -19.11
C VAL A 283 25.73 -9.92 -18.42
N LYS A 284 25.67 -11.13 -18.99
CA LYS A 284 26.41 -12.30 -18.44
C LYS A 284 27.91 -12.10 -18.57
N GLY A 285 28.66 -12.25 -17.48
CA GLY A 285 30.10 -12.11 -17.47
C GLY A 285 30.60 -10.69 -17.71
N ALA A 286 29.83 -9.68 -17.38
CA ALA A 286 30.22 -8.29 -17.53
C ALA A 286 31.48 -7.99 -16.70
N ALA A 287 32.54 -7.51 -17.38
CA ALA A 287 33.78 -7.06 -16.79
C ALA A 287 34.14 -5.66 -17.26
N ASN A 288 34.96 -4.98 -16.49
CA ASN A 288 35.45 -3.65 -16.85
C ASN A 288 36.22 -3.70 -18.18
N GLY A 289 35.91 -2.77 -19.11
CA GLY A 289 36.50 -2.75 -20.45
C GLY A 289 35.79 -3.64 -21.48
N MET A 290 34.74 -4.38 -21.10
CA MET A 290 34.00 -5.20 -22.04
C MET A 290 33.24 -4.33 -23.05
N LYS A 291 33.41 -4.62 -24.35
CA LYS A 291 32.71 -3.89 -25.42
C LYS A 291 31.20 -4.19 -25.41
N VAL A 292 30.40 -3.12 -25.47
CA VAL A 292 28.93 -3.19 -25.51
C VAL A 292 28.38 -2.33 -26.63
N GLN A 293 27.31 -2.80 -27.25
CA GLN A 293 26.51 -2.03 -28.18
C GLN A 293 25.29 -1.47 -27.47
N LEU A 294 25.10 -0.16 -27.58
CA LEU A 294 23.89 0.48 -27.11
C LEU A 294 22.72 0.13 -28.04
N ALA A 295 21.59 -0.28 -27.46
CA ALA A 295 20.37 -0.50 -28.22
C ALA A 295 19.98 0.79 -28.96
N GLY A 296 19.92 0.73 -30.30
CA GLY A 296 19.60 1.88 -31.17
C GLY A 296 20.73 2.43 -32.03
N MET A 297 21.97 2.02 -31.86
CA MET A 297 23.04 2.36 -32.80
C MET A 297 23.05 1.37 -33.96
N LYS A 298 22.68 1.81 -35.16
CA LYS A 298 22.89 1.08 -36.40
C LYS A 298 24.38 0.80 -36.59
N LYS A 299 24.75 -0.45 -36.87
CA LYS A 299 26.11 -0.80 -37.32
C LYS A 299 26.48 0.11 -38.49
N LYS A 300 27.54 0.87 -38.35
CA LYS A 300 28.26 1.38 -39.50
C LYS A 300 28.93 0.17 -40.15
N ASP A 301 28.29 -0.34 -41.20
CA ASP A 301 28.90 -1.35 -42.04
C ASP A 301 30.17 -0.77 -42.66
N GLY A 302 31.30 -1.14 -42.07
CA GLY A 302 32.62 -0.94 -42.68
C GLY A 302 32.70 -1.82 -43.93
N LYS A 303 32.41 -1.26 -45.09
CA LYS A 303 32.76 -1.85 -46.37
C LYS A 303 34.27 -2.03 -46.46
N SER A 304 34.81 -3.18 -46.14
CA SER A 304 36.11 -3.61 -46.61
C SER A 304 35.95 -4.18 -48.03
N LYS A 305 36.24 -3.32 -49.02
CA LYS A 305 36.59 -3.79 -50.35
C LYS A 305 37.91 -4.52 -50.28
N LEU A 306 37.90 -5.83 -50.46
CA LEU A 306 39.04 -6.54 -51.06
C LEU A 306 38.50 -7.58 -52.03
N GLY A 307 38.56 -7.18 -53.30
CA GLY A 307 38.37 -8.09 -54.41
C GLY A 307 39.57 -9.03 -54.54
N LYS A 308 39.30 -10.29 -54.76
CA LYS A 308 40.15 -11.15 -55.56
C LYS A 308 39.33 -12.12 -56.40
N LYS A 309 39.34 -11.84 -57.68
CA LYS A 309 38.96 -12.74 -58.75
C LYS A 309 39.72 -14.07 -58.62
N PHE A 310 39.00 -15.17 -58.70
CA PHE A 310 39.54 -16.40 -59.33
C PHE A 310 38.48 -17.02 -60.22
N LYS A 311 38.90 -17.18 -61.45
CA LYS A 311 38.20 -17.87 -62.57
C LYS A 311 38.48 -19.37 -62.48
N GLY A 312 37.46 -20.18 -62.82
CA GLY A 312 37.68 -21.35 -63.66
C GLY A 312 37.43 -22.70 -62.99
N GLY A 313 36.57 -23.48 -63.59
CA GLY A 313 36.59 -24.92 -63.50
C GLY A 313 35.22 -25.59 -63.54
N LYS A 314 34.88 -26.01 -64.74
CA LYS A 314 33.70 -26.85 -65.11
C LYS A 314 33.81 -28.28 -64.53
N ASN A 315 32.66 -28.87 -64.38
CA ASN A 315 32.19 -30.23 -64.76
C ASN A 315 31.68 -31.09 -63.57
N ARG A 316 30.42 -31.43 -63.71
CA ARG A 316 29.75 -32.70 -64.12
C ARG A 316 29.36 -33.65 -63.00
N GLU A 317 28.04 -33.96 -63.02
CA GLU A 317 27.42 -35.29 -62.87
C GLU A 317 27.64 -36.03 -61.55
N GLY A 318 26.67 -36.56 -60.88
CA GLY A 318 25.39 -37.13 -61.16
C GLY A 318 24.88 -37.92 -59.97
N ILE A 319 23.59 -38.05 -59.96
CA ILE A 319 22.82 -39.24 -59.54
C ILE A 319 22.97 -39.80 -58.12
N GLY A 320 21.86 -39.87 -57.42
CA GLY A 320 21.65 -40.84 -56.37
C GLY A 320 20.51 -40.56 -55.41
N LYS A 321 19.30 -40.87 -55.88
CA LYS A 321 18.12 -41.08 -55.01
C LYS A 321 18.39 -42.20 -54.01
N ARG A 322 17.95 -42.07 -52.76
CA ARG A 322 17.26 -43.14 -52.04
C ARG A 322 16.53 -42.62 -50.82
N ARG A 323 15.25 -42.81 -50.87
CA ARG A 323 14.27 -42.90 -49.79
C ARG A 323 14.55 -44.13 -48.92
N VAL A 324 14.23 -44.05 -47.60
CA VAL A 324 13.57 -45.06 -46.74
C VAL A 324 13.31 -44.40 -45.40
N LYS A 325 12.08 -44.04 -45.00
CA LYS A 325 11.01 -44.74 -44.27
C LYS A 325 11.36 -45.08 -42.81
N LYS A 326 10.57 -44.41 -41.94
CA LYS A 326 9.72 -44.90 -40.83
C LYS A 326 10.26 -45.96 -39.87
N GLN A 327 10.12 -45.69 -38.58
CA GLN A 327 9.34 -46.47 -37.57
C GLN A 327 9.51 -45.86 -36.21
N ASN A 328 8.47 -45.33 -35.61
CA ASN A 328 7.56 -45.89 -34.60
C ASN A 328 8.24 -46.35 -33.28
N SER A 329 7.84 -45.65 -32.25
CA SER A 329 7.50 -45.97 -30.84
C SER A 329 7.62 -47.45 -30.37
N PRO A 330 7.61 -47.82 -29.05
CA PRO A 330 6.62 -47.36 -28.06
C PRO A 330 7.13 -47.24 -26.56
N GLU A 331 6.24 -46.61 -25.77
CA GLU A 331 5.86 -46.81 -24.36
C GLU A 331 6.52 -47.90 -23.48
N SER A 332 6.75 -47.54 -22.23
CA SER A 332 6.36 -48.25 -21.00
C SER A 332 6.75 -47.39 -19.79
N ASN A 333 5.88 -46.87 -19.01
CA ASN A 333 4.98 -47.42 -17.95
C ASN A 333 5.76 -48.11 -16.81
N SER A 334 5.67 -47.55 -15.65
CA SER A 334 5.37 -48.12 -14.32
C SER A 334 6.00 -47.27 -13.23
N SER A 335 5.19 -46.63 -12.42
CA SER A 335 4.49 -47.15 -11.23
C SER A 335 5.32 -47.15 -9.94
N ARG A 336 4.68 -46.58 -8.93
CA ARG A 336 4.82 -46.88 -7.48
C ARG A 336 5.97 -46.21 -6.74
N GLU A 337 5.83 -45.74 -5.60
CA GLU A 337 4.88 -45.71 -4.47
C GLU A 337 5.59 -45.00 -3.32
N SER A 338 4.82 -44.29 -2.55
CA SER A 338 4.86 -44.12 -1.08
C SER A 338 6.16 -43.73 -0.34
N LEU A 339 6.17 -42.62 0.30
CA LEU A 339 5.96 -42.47 1.76
C LEU A 339 5.72 -40.99 2.07
#